data_5cc81dabf530af8e50429d778ca68142
#
_entry.id   5cc81dabf530af8e50429d778ca68142
#
_cell.length_a   1.000
_cell.length_b   1.000
_cell.length_c   1.000
_cell.angle_alpha   90.00
_cell.angle_beta   90.00
_cell.angle_gamma   90.00
#
_symmetry.space_group_name_H-M   'P 1'
#
loop_
_entity.id
_entity.type
_entity.pdbx_description
1 polymer ?
#
loop_
_entity_poly.entity_id
_entity_poly.type
_entity_poly.pdbx_seq_one_letter_code
_entity_poly.pdbx_strand_id
1 'polypeptide(L)'
;MFLTNTNAQSEDIKVVFDITSSSTSVHNTAIRHLTGMAKAYPNSKFELVMYSGAGKLATYENKELAMKVSKVAAMDNARVILCEGTMNRLGLKKDDLVTGVETVPDGILEIAIKQAKGWAYIKQGLNTPK
;
A
#
# COMPACT_ATOMS: atom_id res chain seq x y z
N MET A 1 -4.28 30.13 25.50
CA MET A 1 -4.66 29.53 25.35
C MET A 1 -4.57 28.51 24.80
N PHE A 2 -4.72 27.95 24.63
CA PHE A 2 -4.61 27.05 24.14
C PHE A 2 -5.24 26.48 23.51
N LEU A 3 -5.28 26.49 23.07
CA LEU A 3 -5.83 26.09 22.43
C LEU A 3 -5.96 25.05 22.12
N THR A 4 -6.09 24.80 22.39
CA THR A 4 -6.43 23.84 22.14
C THR A 4 -6.12 23.18 21.12
N ASN A 5 -5.41 22.69 21.17
CA ASN A 5 -5.11 22.10 20.10
C ASN A 5 -5.46 20.73 20.00
N THR A 6 -6.55 20.56 19.47
CA THR A 6 -7.04 19.25 19.29
C THR A 6 -6.43 18.58 18.13
N ASN A 7 -5.44 19.22 17.48
CA ASN A 7 -4.92 18.68 16.26
C ASN A 7 -3.52 18.15 16.43
N ALA A 8 -3.27 17.48 17.54
CA ALA A 8 -1.95 16.96 17.82
C ALA A 8 -1.49 15.98 16.73
N GLN A 9 -2.43 15.37 15.97
CA GLN A 9 -2.08 14.41 14.93
C GLN A 9 -2.28 14.97 13.54
N SER A 10 -2.11 16.26 13.34
CA SER A 10 -2.34 16.87 12.04
C SER A 10 -1.09 17.08 11.22
N GLU A 11 0.06 16.57 11.66
CA GLU A 11 1.29 16.75 10.90
C GLU A 11 1.26 15.95 9.61
N ASP A 12 1.86 16.52 8.56
CA ASP A 12 2.00 15.82 7.30
C ASP A 12 3.11 14.80 7.43
N ILE A 13 2.83 13.59 7.01
CA ILE A 13 3.79 12.49 7.11
C ILE A 13 3.87 11.75 5.79
N LYS A 14 4.86 10.87 5.71
CA LYS A 14 5.02 9.96 4.59
C LYS A 14 5.18 8.57 5.15
N VAL A 15 4.37 7.64 4.68
CA VAL A 15 4.33 6.28 5.20
C VAL A 15 4.46 5.29 4.07
N VAL A 16 5.36 4.33 4.24
CA VAL A 16 5.43 3.18 3.34
C VAL A 16 4.86 1.97 4.09
N PHE A 17 3.82 1.40 3.52
CA PHE A 17 3.20 0.17 4.02
C PHE A 17 3.80 -1.01 3.29
N ASP A 18 4.10 -2.06 4.03
CA ASP A 18 4.73 -3.28 3.52
C ASP A 18 3.74 -4.42 3.66
N ILE A 19 3.48 -5.15 2.58
CA ILE A 19 2.55 -6.27 2.63
C ILE A 19 3.10 -7.45 1.85
N THR A 20 3.15 -8.61 2.50
CA THR A 20 3.62 -9.86 1.91
C THR A 20 2.64 -11.00 2.04
N SER A 21 1.59 -10.85 2.81
CA SER A 21 0.61 -11.91 3.08
C SER A 21 -0.19 -12.25 1.84
N SER A 22 -0.56 -13.52 1.71
CA SER A 22 -1.47 -13.96 0.65
C SER A 22 -2.93 -13.99 1.13
N SER A 23 -3.20 -13.61 2.36
CA SER A 23 -4.53 -13.67 2.95
C SER A 23 -5.43 -12.56 2.43
N THR A 24 -6.61 -12.93 1.96
CA THR A 24 -7.58 -11.95 1.47
C THR A 24 -8.03 -10.99 2.57
N SER A 25 -8.15 -11.47 3.81
CA SER A 25 -8.56 -10.58 4.89
C SER A 25 -7.48 -9.55 5.20
N VAL A 26 -6.20 -9.93 5.11
CA VAL A 26 -5.10 -8.99 5.25
C VAL A 26 -5.10 -7.99 4.12
N HIS A 27 -5.35 -8.44 2.90
CA HIS A 27 -5.43 -7.56 1.73
C HIS A 27 -6.54 -6.52 1.90
N ASN A 28 -7.71 -6.95 2.35
CA ASN A 28 -8.81 -6.02 2.58
C ASN A 28 -8.47 -4.99 3.66
N THR A 29 -7.84 -5.44 4.73
CA THR A 29 -7.44 -4.54 5.81
C THR A 29 -6.41 -3.53 5.33
N ALA A 30 -5.42 -3.97 4.57
CA ALA A 30 -4.38 -3.08 4.06
C ALA A 30 -4.97 -1.99 3.15
N ILE A 31 -5.89 -2.37 2.25
CA ILE A 31 -6.50 -1.41 1.36
C ILE A 31 -7.40 -0.45 2.13
N ARG A 32 -8.09 -0.95 3.16
CA ARG A 32 -8.90 -0.08 4.01
C ARG A 32 -8.02 0.94 4.74
N HIS A 33 -6.88 0.51 5.28
CA HIS A 33 -5.95 1.42 5.95
C HIS A 33 -5.42 2.47 4.98
N LEU A 34 -4.95 2.03 3.82
CA LEU A 34 -4.38 2.93 2.84
C LEU A 34 -5.41 3.97 2.40
N THR A 35 -6.62 3.51 2.08
CA THR A 35 -7.69 4.39 1.62
C THR A 35 -8.09 5.37 2.72
N GLY A 36 -8.25 4.89 3.94
CA GLY A 36 -8.66 5.72 5.07
C GLY A 36 -7.63 6.78 5.39
N MET A 37 -6.35 6.39 5.41
CA MET A 37 -5.27 7.32 5.70
C MET A 37 -5.15 8.39 4.61
N ALA A 38 -5.23 7.96 3.34
CA ALA A 38 -5.13 8.91 2.24
C ALA A 38 -6.26 9.92 2.24
N LYS A 39 -7.48 9.49 2.59
CA LYS A 39 -8.61 10.40 2.68
C LYS A 39 -8.52 11.34 3.87
N ALA A 40 -8.12 10.80 5.02
CA ALA A 40 -8.08 11.59 6.26
C ALA A 40 -6.95 12.61 6.26
N TYR A 41 -5.84 12.30 5.58
CA TYR A 41 -4.66 13.14 5.62
C TYR A 41 -4.21 13.49 4.20
N PRO A 42 -4.93 14.38 3.52
CA PRO A 42 -4.70 14.63 2.09
C PRO A 42 -3.35 15.25 1.76
N ASN A 43 -2.68 15.85 2.74
CA ASN A 43 -1.34 16.41 2.50
C ASN A 43 -0.22 15.45 2.84
N SER A 44 -0.54 14.29 3.37
CA SER A 44 0.41 13.22 3.65
C SER A 44 0.53 12.32 2.43
N LYS A 45 1.58 11.51 2.39
CA LYS A 45 1.84 10.60 1.27
C LYS A 45 1.95 9.18 1.75
N PHE A 46 1.40 8.28 0.98
CA PHE A 46 1.33 6.88 1.35
C PHE A 46 1.70 5.99 0.18
N GLU A 47 2.48 4.94 0.45
CA GLU A 47 2.75 3.90 -0.53
C GLU A 47 2.43 2.56 0.08
N LEU A 48 1.87 1.67 -0.73
CA LEU A 48 1.70 0.28 -0.35
C LEU A 48 2.58 -0.53 -1.30
N VAL A 49 3.56 -1.23 -0.75
CA VAL A 49 4.48 -2.05 -1.55
C VAL A 49 4.11 -3.51 -1.36
N MET A 50 3.73 -4.15 -2.47
CA MET A 50 3.28 -5.54 -2.49
C MET A 50 4.36 -6.43 -3.05
N TYR A 51 4.68 -7.52 -2.36
CA TYR A 51 5.59 -8.54 -2.88
C TYR A 51 5.30 -9.88 -2.21
N SER A 52 6.00 -10.92 -2.62
CA SER A 52 5.77 -12.25 -2.08
C SER A 52 4.32 -12.68 -2.28
N GLY A 53 3.67 -13.15 -1.22
CA GLY A 53 2.28 -13.62 -1.28
C GLY A 53 1.27 -12.55 -1.58
N ALA A 54 1.64 -11.27 -1.47
CA ALA A 54 0.71 -10.18 -1.73
C ALA A 54 0.58 -9.84 -3.21
N GLY A 55 1.31 -10.52 -4.09
CA GLY A 55 1.26 -10.19 -5.51
C GLY A 55 -0.13 -10.25 -6.11
N LYS A 56 -0.97 -11.17 -5.66
CA LYS A 56 -2.31 -11.29 -6.23
C LYS A 56 -3.23 -10.12 -5.88
N LEU A 57 -2.89 -9.34 -4.85
CA LEU A 57 -3.64 -8.14 -4.53
C LEU A 57 -3.57 -7.13 -5.68
N ALA A 58 -2.55 -7.22 -6.50
CA ALA A 58 -2.37 -6.31 -7.63
C ALA A 58 -3.16 -6.76 -8.87
N THR A 59 -3.90 -7.86 -8.80
CA THR A 59 -4.57 -8.44 -9.96
C THR A 59 -6.08 -8.40 -9.81
N TYR A 60 -6.78 -8.82 -10.86
CA TYR A 60 -8.24 -8.88 -10.87
C TYR A 60 -8.80 -10.18 -10.31
N GLU A 61 -7.99 -10.96 -9.63
CA GLU A 61 -8.42 -12.25 -9.09
C GLU A 61 -9.65 -12.09 -8.19
N ASN A 62 -9.67 -11.07 -7.36
CA ASN A 62 -10.84 -10.72 -6.55
C ASN A 62 -11.38 -9.40 -7.09
N LYS A 63 -12.49 -9.47 -7.81
CA LYS A 63 -12.99 -8.29 -8.53
C LYS A 63 -13.40 -7.15 -7.61
N GLU A 64 -14.02 -7.47 -6.49
CA GLU A 64 -14.45 -6.44 -5.55
C GLU A 64 -13.24 -5.71 -4.97
N LEU A 65 -12.23 -6.47 -4.58
CA LEU A 65 -11.02 -5.90 -4.03
C LEU A 65 -10.25 -5.11 -5.09
N ALA A 66 -10.23 -5.61 -6.33
CA ALA A 66 -9.58 -4.91 -7.44
C ALA A 66 -10.18 -3.53 -7.66
N MET A 67 -11.49 -3.38 -7.52
CA MET A 67 -12.12 -2.06 -7.62
C MET A 67 -11.62 -1.12 -6.53
N LYS A 68 -11.46 -1.62 -5.32
CA LYS A 68 -10.96 -0.82 -4.21
C LYS A 68 -9.50 -0.42 -4.43
N VAL A 69 -8.69 -1.34 -4.95
CA VAL A 69 -7.31 -1.05 -5.29
C VAL A 69 -7.24 0.04 -6.36
N SER A 70 -8.05 -0.09 -7.40
CA SER A 70 -8.06 0.89 -8.48
C SER A 70 -8.44 2.28 -7.96
N LYS A 71 -9.41 2.35 -7.05
CA LYS A 71 -9.85 3.63 -6.51
C LYS A 71 -8.76 4.30 -5.68
N VAL A 72 -8.10 3.55 -4.81
CA VAL A 72 -7.06 4.15 -3.98
C VAL A 72 -5.82 4.48 -4.82
N ALA A 73 -5.51 3.66 -5.82
CA ALA A 73 -4.39 3.93 -6.70
C ALA A 73 -4.58 5.20 -7.53
N ALA A 74 -5.82 5.66 -7.69
CA ALA A 74 -6.13 6.89 -8.42
C ALA A 74 -6.04 8.14 -7.53
N MET A 75 -5.85 7.99 -6.23
CA MET A 75 -5.74 9.13 -5.33
C MET A 75 -4.38 9.79 -5.46
N ASP A 76 -4.35 11.12 -5.34
CA ASP A 76 -3.12 11.88 -5.56
C ASP A 76 -2.02 11.57 -4.56
N ASN A 77 -2.39 11.15 -3.36
CA ASN A 77 -1.44 10.96 -2.27
C ASN A 77 -1.22 9.51 -1.89
N ALA A 78 -1.66 8.57 -2.72
CA ALA A 78 -1.46 7.15 -2.47
C ALA A 78 -0.90 6.48 -3.71
N ARG A 79 0.05 5.56 -3.51
CA ARG A 79 0.61 4.76 -4.61
C ARG A 79 0.55 3.30 -4.20
N VAL A 80 0.16 2.47 -5.15
CA VAL A 80 0.10 1.01 -4.95
C VAL A 80 1.14 0.41 -5.89
N ILE A 81 2.11 -0.27 -5.33
CA ILE A 81 3.33 -0.66 -6.04
C ILE A 81 3.55 -2.17 -5.92
N LEU A 82 3.79 -2.82 -7.05
CA LEU A 82 4.11 -4.24 -7.10
C LEU A 82 5.57 -4.45 -7.44
N CYS A 83 6.22 -5.35 -6.72
CA CYS A 83 7.60 -5.77 -6.98
C CYS A 83 7.65 -6.58 -8.28
N GLU A 84 8.52 -6.19 -9.21
CA GLU A 84 8.64 -6.88 -10.49
C GLU A 84 9.18 -8.30 -10.32
N GLY A 85 10.00 -8.55 -9.30
CA GLY A 85 10.44 -9.91 -9.01
C GLY A 85 9.28 -10.82 -8.70
N THR A 86 8.33 -10.32 -7.92
CA THR A 86 7.11 -11.07 -7.60
C THR A 86 6.24 -11.24 -8.85
N MET A 87 6.12 -10.18 -9.62
CA MET A 87 5.37 -10.20 -10.87
C MET A 87 5.89 -11.29 -11.80
N ASN A 88 7.21 -11.36 -11.96
CA ASN A 88 7.83 -12.36 -12.82
C ASN A 88 7.63 -13.78 -12.29
N ARG A 89 7.76 -13.97 -10.98
CA ARG A 89 7.58 -15.30 -10.38
C ARG A 89 6.16 -15.80 -10.56
N LEU A 90 5.19 -14.90 -10.53
CA LEU A 90 3.79 -15.26 -10.70
C LEU A 90 3.35 -15.32 -12.16
N GLY A 91 4.24 -15.00 -13.09
CA GLY A 91 3.92 -15.02 -14.51
C GLY A 91 2.97 -13.89 -14.92
N LEU A 92 2.97 -12.80 -14.18
CA LEU A 92 2.07 -11.69 -14.48
C LEU A 92 2.68 -10.77 -15.51
N LYS A 93 1.82 -10.24 -16.37
CA LYS A 93 2.16 -9.21 -17.34
C LYS A 93 1.50 -7.91 -16.89
N LYS A 94 1.94 -6.82 -17.49
CA LYS A 94 1.42 -5.50 -17.14
C LYS A 94 -0.10 -5.45 -17.28
N ASP A 95 -0.64 -6.10 -18.30
CA ASP A 95 -2.09 -6.09 -18.54
C ASP A 95 -2.88 -6.87 -17.50
N ASP A 96 -2.21 -7.70 -16.70
CA ASP A 96 -2.87 -8.44 -15.63
C ASP A 96 -3.06 -7.61 -14.39
N LEU A 97 -2.44 -6.43 -14.31
CA LEU A 97 -2.45 -5.62 -13.12
C LEU A 97 -3.66 -4.69 -13.08
N VAL A 98 -4.16 -4.48 -11.89
CA VAL A 98 -5.24 -3.52 -11.66
C VAL A 98 -4.80 -2.14 -12.13
N THR A 99 -5.71 -1.43 -12.77
CA THR A 99 -5.44 -0.07 -13.26
C THR A 99 -4.94 0.82 -12.14
N GLY A 100 -3.81 1.48 -12.39
CA GLY A 100 -3.20 2.38 -11.43
C GLY A 100 -2.09 1.76 -10.61
N VAL A 101 -1.96 0.44 -10.61
CA VAL A 101 -0.86 -0.23 -9.92
C VAL A 101 0.44 0.06 -10.69
N GLU A 102 1.45 0.51 -9.96
CA GLU A 102 2.77 0.78 -10.51
C GLU A 102 3.71 -0.37 -10.17
N THR A 103 4.84 -0.44 -10.84
CA THR A 103 5.83 -1.48 -10.54
C THR A 103 7.18 -0.85 -10.25
N VAL A 104 7.99 -1.56 -9.46
CA VAL A 104 9.40 -1.24 -9.22
C VAL A 104 10.20 -2.52 -9.37
N PRO A 105 11.47 -2.44 -9.77
CA PRO A 105 12.28 -3.65 -9.93
C PRO A 105 12.38 -4.49 -8.67
N ASP A 106 12.48 -3.85 -7.50
CA ASP A 106 12.69 -4.54 -6.24
C ASP A 106 11.89 -3.86 -5.14
N GLY A 107 10.85 -4.53 -4.66
CA GLY A 107 9.98 -3.97 -3.64
C GLY A 107 10.68 -3.75 -2.30
N ILE A 108 11.60 -4.65 -1.93
CA ILE A 108 12.34 -4.49 -0.68
C ILE A 108 13.23 -3.26 -0.76
N LEU A 109 13.88 -3.07 -1.90
CA LEU A 109 14.72 -1.89 -2.09
C LEU A 109 13.88 -0.62 -2.08
N GLU A 110 12.69 -0.65 -2.66
CA GLU A 110 11.80 0.51 -2.63
C GLU A 110 11.50 0.93 -1.19
N ILE A 111 11.21 -0.04 -0.33
CA ILE A 111 10.94 0.23 1.09
C ILE A 111 12.19 0.83 1.75
N ALA A 112 13.35 0.24 1.50
CA ALA A 112 14.60 0.71 2.10
C ALA A 112 14.90 2.14 1.66
N ILE A 113 14.69 2.46 0.38
CA ILE A 113 14.92 3.80 -0.14
C ILE A 113 14.00 4.81 0.53
N LYS A 114 12.73 4.46 0.68
CA LYS A 114 11.77 5.36 1.32
C LYS A 114 12.12 5.58 2.79
N GLN A 115 12.52 4.52 3.49
CA GLN A 115 12.95 4.68 4.88
C GLN A 115 14.21 5.54 4.98
N ALA A 116 15.15 5.39 4.07
CA ALA A 116 16.35 6.23 4.05
C ALA A 116 15.99 7.69 3.82
N LYS A 117 14.87 7.97 3.18
CA LYS A 117 14.40 9.33 2.94
C LYS A 117 13.50 9.86 4.06
N GLY A 118 13.36 9.11 5.14
CA GLY A 118 12.61 9.56 6.30
C GLY A 118 11.15 9.13 6.34
N TRP A 119 10.71 8.25 5.46
CA TRP A 119 9.34 7.74 5.52
C TRP A 119 9.18 6.80 6.71
N ALA A 120 8.06 6.87 7.36
CA ALA A 120 7.70 5.91 8.39
C ALA A 120 7.37 4.58 7.72
N TYR A 121 7.54 3.49 8.47
CA TYR A 121 7.33 2.14 7.97
C TYR A 121 6.26 1.44 8.78
N ILE A 122 5.29 0.83 8.10
CA ILE A 122 4.26 0.05 8.76
C ILE A 122 4.06 -1.27 8.02
N LYS A 123 4.23 -2.37 8.72
CA LYS A 123 3.97 -3.70 8.18
C LYS A 123 2.50 -4.01 8.24
N GLN A 124 1.92 -4.45 7.12
CA GLN A 124 0.53 -4.90 7.09
C GLN A 124 0.49 -6.41 7.18
N GLY A 125 -0.45 -6.91 7.98
CA GLY A 125 -0.71 -8.33 7.91
C GLY A 125 0.03 -9.19 8.88
N LEU A 126 0.36 -8.65 10.02
CA LEU A 126 0.79 -9.53 11.07
C LEU A 126 -0.38 -10.36 11.48
N ASN A 127 -0.25 -11.62 11.21
CA ASN A 127 -1.24 -12.49 11.70
C ASN A 127 -0.92 -12.86 13.08
N THR A 128 -1.77 -12.51 13.94
CA THR A 128 -1.64 -13.06 15.27
C THR A 128 -2.49 -14.27 15.31
N PRO A 129 -1.91 -15.41 15.53
CA PRO A 129 -2.73 -16.62 15.70
C PRO A 129 -3.60 -16.44 16.90
N LYS A 130 -4.73 -17.04 16.81
CA LYS A 130 -5.66 -16.95 17.90
C LYS A 130 -5.49 -18.07 18.83
#